data_70ffd2b8c909128adc5563b4fd5eb0b8
#
_entry.id   70ffd2b8c909128adc5563b4fd5eb0b8
#
_cell.length_a   1.000
_cell.length_b   1.000
_cell.length_c   1.000
_cell.angle_alpha   90.00
_cell.angle_beta   90.00
_cell.angle_gamma   90.00
#
_symmetry.space_group_name_H-M   'P 1'
#
loop_
_entity.id
_entity.type
_entity.pdbx_description
1 polymer ?
#
loop_
_entity_poly.entity_id
_entity_poly.type
_entity_poly.pdbx_seq_one_letter_code
_entity_poly.pdbx_strand_id
1 'polypeptide(L)' 'MREFFREIVHALEEGRPVELVSIAASDGSTPRGAGAMMAVFPGGGITGTIGGGNVEFECQRLAAELLELHREGVYPRELR' A
#
# COMPACT_ATOMS: atom_id res chain seq x y z
N MET A 1 4.13 -6.02 -12.90
CA MET A 1 3.63 -4.64 -12.77
C MET A 1 2.29 -4.42 -13.47
N ARG A 2 2.10 -5.02 -14.64
CA ARG A 2 0.84 -4.88 -15.38
C ARG A 2 -0.36 -5.42 -14.59
N GLU A 3 -0.22 -6.61 -14.01
CA GLU A 3 -1.30 -7.21 -13.23
C GLU A 3 -1.63 -6.39 -11.98
N PHE A 4 -0.60 -5.82 -11.37
CA PHE A 4 -0.75 -4.97 -10.20
C PHE A 4 -1.66 -3.77 -10.51
N PHE A 5 -1.34 -3.05 -11.58
CA PHE A 5 -2.13 -1.89 -11.95
C PHE A 5 -3.51 -2.26 -12.46
N ARG A 6 -3.63 -3.40 -13.15
CA ARG A 6 -4.93 -3.87 -13.63
C ARG A 6 -5.89 -4.13 -12.48
N GLU A 7 -5.41 -4.74 -11.41
CA GLU A 7 -6.25 -5.00 -10.24
C GLU A 7 -6.70 -3.71 -9.58
N ILE A 8 -5.81 -2.71 -9.51
CA ILE A 8 -6.16 -1.41 -8.94
C ILE A 8 -7.25 -0.73 -9.79
N VAL A 9 -7.05 -0.69 -11.10
CA VAL A 9 -8.00 -0.07 -12.01
C VAL A 9 -9.36 -0.76 -11.90
N HIS A 10 -9.35 -2.09 -11.88
CA HIS A 10 -10.58 -2.86 -11.76
C HIS A 10 -11.35 -2.51 -10.48
N ALA A 11 -10.65 -2.42 -9.36
CA ALA A 11 -11.26 -2.06 -8.09
C ALA A 11 -11.89 -0.67 -8.16
N LEU A 12 -11.16 0.29 -8.72
CA LEU A 12 -11.65 1.67 -8.84
C LEU A 12 -12.86 1.76 -9.77
N GLU A 13 -12.86 0.98 -10.85
CA GLU A 13 -14.00 0.93 -11.76
C GLU A 13 -15.24 0.38 -11.09
N GLU A 14 -15.07 -0.50 -10.11
CA GLU A 14 -16.16 -1.04 -9.33
C GLU A 14 -16.58 -0.14 -8.17
N GLY A 15 -15.96 1.01 -8.03
CA GLY A 15 -16.25 1.93 -6.94
C GLY A 15 -15.66 1.53 -5.60
N ARG A 16 -14.71 0.59 -5.59
CA ARG A 16 -14.05 0.17 -4.35
C ARG A 16 -12.82 1.03 -4.10
N PRO A 17 -12.60 1.46 -2.86
CA PRO A 17 -11.39 2.21 -2.52
C PRO A 17 -10.16 1.30 -2.52
N VAL A 18 -8.99 1.91 -2.67
CA VAL A 18 -7.72 1.19 -2.65
C VAL A 18 -6.75 2.00 -1.81
N GLU A 19 -5.98 1.29 -0.96
CA GLU A 19 -4.91 1.92 -0.23
C GLU A 19 -3.59 1.49 -0.87
N LEU A 20 -2.86 2.46 -1.42
CA LEU A 20 -1.58 2.18 -2.07
C LEU A 20 -0.46 2.44 -1.09
N VAL A 21 0.40 1.45 -0.90
CA VAL A 21 1.55 1.54 0.00
C VAL A 21 2.83 1.49 -0.83
N SER A 22 3.72 2.42 -0.59
CA SER A 22 5.02 2.41 -1.27
C SER A 22 6.13 2.76 -0.29
N ILE A 23 7.32 2.27 -0.59
CA ILE A 23 8.51 2.58 0.19
C ILE A 23 9.17 3.79 -0.45
N ALA A 24 9.39 4.83 0.36
CA ALA A 24 10.04 6.05 -0.09
C ALA A 24 11.36 6.25 0.66
N ALA A 25 12.29 6.90 0.00
CA ALA A 25 13.55 7.29 0.64
C ALA A 25 13.31 8.46 1.59
N SER A 26 14.07 8.50 2.68
CA SER A 26 14.03 9.63 3.60
C SER A 26 15.46 10.03 3.97
N ASP A 27 15.63 11.30 4.32
CA ASP A 27 16.91 11.85 4.79
C ASP A 27 18.08 11.55 3.87
N GLY A 28 17.84 11.60 2.57
CA GLY A 28 18.89 11.40 1.57
C GLY A 28 19.35 9.97 1.42
N SER A 29 18.85 9.04 2.21
CA SER A 29 19.18 7.64 2.06
C SER A 29 18.20 6.95 1.13
N THR A 30 18.66 5.88 0.47
CA THR A 30 17.82 5.08 -0.40
C THR A 30 17.64 3.72 0.26
N PRO A 31 16.49 3.48 0.90
CA PRO A 31 16.26 2.19 1.54
C PRO A 31 16.16 1.06 0.53
N ARG A 32 16.51 -0.15 0.98
CA ARG A 32 16.30 -1.34 0.16
C ARG A 32 14.82 -1.45 -0.17
N GLY A 33 14.52 -1.71 -1.43
CA GLY A 33 13.13 -1.84 -1.86
C GLY A 33 12.44 -0.53 -2.17
N ALA A 34 13.18 0.60 -2.20
CA ALA A 34 12.58 1.88 -2.61
C ALA A 34 11.90 1.71 -3.97
N GLY A 35 10.68 2.23 -4.10
CA GLY A 35 9.88 2.08 -5.31
C GLY A 35 8.98 0.85 -5.31
N ALA A 36 9.15 -0.07 -4.37
CA ALA A 36 8.24 -1.21 -4.24
C ALA A 36 6.86 -0.72 -3.85
N MET A 37 5.83 -1.36 -4.37
CA MET A 37 4.45 -0.96 -4.14
C MET A 37 3.56 -2.16 -3.80
N MET A 38 2.59 -1.90 -2.94
CA MET A 38 1.60 -2.89 -2.55
C MET A 38 0.25 -2.18 -2.50
N ALA A 39 -0.80 -2.84 -2.93
CA ALA A 39 -2.14 -2.30 -2.84
C ALA A 39 -2.98 -3.15 -1.90
N VAL A 40 -3.76 -2.50 -1.05
CA VAL A 40 -4.65 -3.16 -0.10
C VAL A 40 -6.08 -2.76 -0.43
N PHE A 41 -6.96 -3.75 -0.47
CA PHE A 41 -8.36 -3.56 -0.81
C PHE A 41 -9.25 -3.82 0.40
N PRO A 42 -10.46 -3.28 0.41
CA PRO A 42 -11.41 -3.59 1.50
C PRO A 42 -11.64 -5.09 1.58
N GLY A 43 -11.69 -5.61 2.81
CA GLY A 43 -11.86 -7.05 3.02
C GLY A 43 -10.57 -7.82 3.09
N GLY A 44 -9.41 -7.15 2.94
CA GLY A 44 -8.11 -7.76 3.16
C GLY A 44 -7.39 -8.29 1.93
N GLY A 45 -7.96 -8.09 0.73
CA GLY A 45 -7.25 -8.48 -0.49
C GLY A 45 -6.02 -7.62 -0.70
N ILE A 46 -4.94 -8.22 -1.20
CA ILE A 46 -3.67 -7.54 -1.36
C ILE A 46 -3.05 -7.96 -2.69
N THR A 47 -2.42 -6.99 -3.37
CA THR A 47 -1.60 -7.29 -4.54
C THR A 47 -0.28 -6.52 -4.44
N GLY A 48 0.78 -7.10 -5.00
CA GLY A 48 2.12 -6.52 -4.89
C GLY A 48 2.74 -6.82 -3.53
N THR A 49 3.94 -6.30 -3.33
CA THR A 49 4.67 -6.51 -2.08
C THR A 49 5.68 -5.39 -1.87
N ILE A 50 5.95 -5.07 -0.62
CA ILE A 50 7.01 -4.13 -0.27
C ILE A 50 8.19 -4.84 0.41
N GLY A 51 8.28 -6.17 0.23
CA GLY A 51 9.41 -6.95 0.73
C GLY A 51 9.06 -7.99 1.78
N GLY A 52 7.81 -8.05 2.21
CA GLY A 52 7.36 -9.04 3.20
C GLY A 52 7.74 -8.65 4.63
N GLY A 53 7.60 -9.62 5.52
CA GLY A 53 7.99 -9.44 6.92
C GLY A 53 7.10 -8.51 7.71
N ASN A 54 7.63 -8.05 8.86
CA ASN A 54 6.88 -7.20 9.78
C ASN A 54 6.47 -5.87 9.19
N VAL A 55 7.32 -5.28 8.36
CA VAL A 55 7.02 -3.98 7.75
C VAL A 55 5.78 -4.10 6.88
N GLU A 56 5.73 -5.15 6.05
CA GLU A 56 4.58 -5.37 5.19
C GLU A 56 3.32 -5.65 6.01
N PHE A 57 3.43 -6.48 7.05
CA PHE A 57 2.32 -6.78 7.93
C PHE A 57 1.75 -5.52 8.59
N GLU A 58 2.64 -4.68 9.13
CA GLU A 58 2.22 -3.42 9.75
C GLU A 58 1.56 -2.48 8.75
N CYS A 59 2.10 -2.40 7.54
CA CYS A 59 1.51 -1.56 6.50
C CYS A 59 0.14 -2.06 6.08
N GLN A 60 -0.04 -3.38 6.00
CA GLN A 60 -1.35 -3.96 5.71
C GLN A 60 -2.37 -3.57 6.77
N ARG A 61 -1.97 -3.64 8.03
CA ARG A 61 -2.84 -3.31 9.14
C ARG A 61 -3.23 -1.83 9.11
N LEU A 62 -2.26 -0.95 8.90
CA LEU A 62 -2.52 0.48 8.82
C LEU A 62 -3.40 0.83 7.62
N ALA A 63 -3.14 0.20 6.48
CA ALA A 63 -3.93 0.43 5.28
C ALA A 63 -5.38 -0.03 5.46
N ALA A 64 -5.58 -1.18 6.08
CA ALA A 64 -6.91 -1.68 6.36
C ALA A 64 -7.68 -0.73 7.29
N GLU A 65 -6.99 -0.18 8.28
CA GLU A 65 -7.58 0.78 9.20
C GLU A 65 -8.01 2.06 8.48
N LEU A 66 -7.16 2.58 7.58
CA LEU A 66 -7.50 3.77 6.80
C LEU A 66 -8.69 3.52 5.88
N LEU A 67 -8.78 2.33 5.29
CA LEU A 67 -9.91 1.96 4.47
C LEU A 67 -11.20 1.91 5.27
N GLU A 68 -11.15 1.35 6.47
CA GLU A 68 -12.31 1.31 7.37
C GLU A 68 -12.80 2.70 7.75
N LEU A 69 -11.86 3.61 7.98
CA LEU A 69 -12.19 4.98 8.37
C LEU A 69 -12.59 5.86 7.18
N HIS A 70 -12.56 5.31 5.98
CA HIS A 70 -12.88 6.05 4.74
C HIS A 70 -12.03 7.32 4.60
N ARG A 71 -10.77 7.24 4.98
CA ARG A 71 -9.87 8.38 4.88
C ARG A 71 -9.16 8.43 3.55
N GLU A 72 -9.17 9.59 2.94
CA GLU A 72 -8.45 9.85 1.70
C GLU A 72 -7.27 10.76 1.97
N GLY A 73 -6.20 10.59 1.20
CA GLY A 73 -5.04 11.44 1.30
C GLY A 73 -3.75 10.62 1.34
N VAL A 74 -2.67 11.29 1.69
CA VAL A 74 -1.34 10.69 1.79
C VAL A 74 -0.96 10.63 3.26
N TYR A 75 -0.57 9.45 3.71
CA TYR A 75 -0.28 9.20 5.14
C TYR A 75 1.13 8.65 5.28
N PRO A 76 2.14 9.53 5.37
CA PRO A 76 3.51 9.05 5.55
C PRO A 76 3.69 8.41 6.92
N ARG A 77 4.47 7.34 6.96
CA ARG A 77 4.83 6.65 8.19
C ARG A 77 6.30 6.34 8.17
N GLU A 78 6.96 6.50 9.29
CA GLU A 78 8.35 6.13 9.45
C GLU A 78 8.38 4.86 10.29
N LEU A 79 8.79 3.75 9.67
CA LEU A 79 8.86 2.46 10.34
C LEU A 79 10.31 2.09 10.58
N ARG A 80 10.64 1.60 11.78
CA ARG A 80 12.00 1.26 12.18
C ARG A 80 12.10 -0.17 12.67
#